data_6cec1dde0b38feb1e5b7e194210573c8
#
_entry.id   6cec1dde0b38feb1e5b7e194210573c8
#
_cell.length_a   1.000
_cell.length_b   1.000
_cell.length_c   1.000
_cell.angle_alpha   90.00
_cell.angle_beta   90.00
_cell.angle_gamma   90.00
#
_symmetry.space_group_name_H-M   'P 1'
#
loop_
_entity.id
_entity.type
_entity.pdbx_description
1 polymer ?
#
loop_
_entity_poly.entity_id
_entity_poly.type
_entity_poly.pdbx_seq_one_letter_code
_entity_poly.pdbx_strand_id
1 'polypeptide(L)'
;MESGRMDNCLTVGRKGGMDCHITVHGVAAHAGNDYLKGRNAIIEMSYKLPQLQNLTLYDEGLTVSVGVIKGGMVSNAVPDICYAELDVRYKKLEHMEYIQQKIREVCAKTYIEGTTTEVEFVAPMPAFEETEANHKLLDYINSVAAKFGYPASEPIYVGGMSDASYFGSLGIPTVCSMGGQGSGAHTKQECASVDSFFRRWMIAVACAMELQDYTEKFA
;
A
#
# COMPACT_ATOMS: atom_id res chain seq x y z
N MET A 1 8.53 16.14 -3.76
CA MET A 1 7.75 15.71 -4.94
C MET A 1 8.20 14.31 -5.31
N GLU A 2 7.27 13.39 -5.45
CA GLU A 2 7.56 12.03 -5.91
C GLU A 2 8.13 12.02 -7.33
N SER A 3 8.97 11.03 -7.64
CA SER A 3 9.61 10.86 -8.95
C SER A 3 8.61 10.84 -10.09
N GLY A 4 8.94 11.52 -11.17
CA GLY A 4 8.17 11.55 -12.40
C GLY A 4 8.35 10.25 -13.21
N ARG A 5 7.36 9.92 -14.01
CA ARG A 5 7.37 8.74 -14.89
C ARG A 5 7.96 9.10 -16.26
N MET A 6 8.64 8.16 -16.89
CA MET A 6 9.24 8.35 -18.21
C MET A 6 8.20 8.58 -19.32
N ASP A 7 6.97 8.07 -19.15
CA ASP A 7 5.84 8.24 -20.07
C ASP A 7 5.14 9.61 -19.97
N ASN A 8 5.66 10.52 -19.16
CA ASN A 8 5.09 11.85 -18.88
C ASN A 8 3.71 11.83 -18.17
N CYS A 9 3.21 10.69 -17.72
CA CYS A 9 1.96 10.61 -16.95
C CYS A 9 2.09 11.26 -15.57
N LEU A 10 0.99 11.83 -15.07
CA LEU A 10 0.83 12.29 -13.70
C LEU A 10 -0.15 11.41 -12.93
N THR A 11 0.18 11.14 -11.69
CA THR A 11 -0.63 10.21 -10.88
C THR A 11 -1.78 10.96 -10.21
N VAL A 12 -3.00 10.54 -10.52
CA VAL A 12 -4.26 11.08 -9.98
C VAL A 12 -4.91 10.17 -8.93
N GLY A 13 -4.32 8.98 -8.71
CA GLY A 13 -4.76 8.04 -7.70
C GLY A 13 -3.72 6.96 -7.42
N ARG A 14 -3.68 6.46 -6.18
CA ARG A 14 -2.77 5.40 -5.72
C ARG A 14 -3.48 4.46 -4.77
N LYS A 15 -3.08 3.18 -4.77
CA LYS A 15 -3.50 2.30 -3.70
C LYS A 15 -2.92 2.77 -2.36
N GLY A 16 -3.73 2.66 -1.32
CA GLY A 16 -3.27 2.57 0.05
C GLY A 16 -2.79 1.16 0.35
N GLY A 17 -2.21 0.98 1.53
CA GLY A 17 -1.77 -0.34 1.95
C GLY A 17 -1.16 -0.34 3.33
N MET A 18 -0.82 -1.52 3.80
CA MET A 18 -0.14 -1.78 5.07
C MET A 18 0.46 -3.16 5.05
N ASP A 19 1.49 -3.36 5.85
CA ASP A 19 1.93 -4.68 6.22
C ASP A 19 1.14 -5.16 7.45
N CYS A 20 0.83 -6.44 7.50
CA CYS A 20 0.18 -7.05 8.65
C CYS A 20 1.02 -8.23 9.14
N HIS A 21 1.47 -8.16 10.37
CA HIS A 21 2.24 -9.19 11.04
C HIS A 21 1.32 -10.00 11.95
N ILE A 22 1.35 -11.31 11.81
CA ILE A 22 0.55 -12.24 12.60
C ILE A 22 1.50 -13.20 13.29
N THR A 23 1.41 -13.28 14.62
CA THR A 23 2.19 -14.22 15.42
C THR A 23 1.26 -15.14 16.17
N VAL A 24 1.43 -16.43 15.96
CA VAL A 24 0.73 -17.47 16.74
C VAL A 24 1.70 -18.03 17.76
N HIS A 25 1.26 -18.04 19.02
CA HIS A 25 1.95 -18.66 20.14
C HIS A 25 1.25 -19.96 20.53
N GLY A 26 2.02 -21.01 20.70
CA GLY A 26 1.61 -22.33 21.13
C GLY A 26 2.43 -22.79 22.34
N VAL A 27 2.66 -24.11 22.44
CA VAL A 27 3.45 -24.72 23.50
C VAL A 27 4.38 -25.78 22.91
N ALA A 28 5.69 -25.61 23.12
CA ALA A 28 6.68 -26.60 22.69
C ALA A 28 6.57 -27.90 23.48
N ALA A 29 6.74 -29.02 22.80
CA ALA A 29 6.81 -30.34 23.41
C ALA A 29 7.57 -31.32 22.53
N HIS A 30 8.13 -32.39 23.10
CA HIS A 30 8.71 -33.45 22.34
C HIS A 30 7.64 -34.23 21.58
N ALA A 31 7.73 -34.23 20.23
CA ALA A 31 6.65 -34.78 19.39
C ALA A 31 6.36 -36.27 19.61
N GLY A 32 7.36 -37.06 20.02
CA GLY A 32 7.18 -38.49 20.29
C GLY A 32 6.77 -38.82 21.72
N ASN A 33 7.30 -38.08 22.73
CA ASN A 33 7.08 -38.46 24.16
C ASN A 33 5.98 -37.67 24.81
N ASP A 34 5.83 -36.39 24.45
CA ASP A 34 4.95 -35.46 25.17
C ASP A 34 3.99 -34.71 24.22
N TYR A 35 3.62 -35.31 23.08
CA TYR A 35 2.81 -34.70 22.06
C TYR A 35 1.57 -33.95 22.56
N LEU A 36 0.83 -34.58 23.52
CA LEU A 36 -0.42 -34.03 24.09
C LEU A 36 -0.18 -32.78 24.96
N LYS A 37 1.04 -32.55 25.42
CA LYS A 37 1.43 -31.32 26.15
C LYS A 37 1.67 -30.14 25.23
N GLY A 38 2.00 -30.40 23.95
CA GLY A 38 2.25 -29.40 22.94
C GLY A 38 0.98 -28.69 22.42
N ARG A 39 1.15 -27.48 21.92
CA ARG A 39 0.14 -26.72 21.17
C ARG A 39 0.78 -26.20 19.91
N ASN A 40 0.41 -26.78 18.77
CA ASN A 40 1.12 -26.57 17.50
C ASN A 40 0.75 -25.24 16.85
N ALA A 41 1.63 -24.25 16.94
CA ALA A 41 1.45 -22.92 16.36
C ALA A 41 1.39 -22.92 14.82
N ILE A 42 2.12 -23.85 14.16
CA ILE A 42 2.08 -23.95 12.70
C ILE A 42 0.70 -24.45 12.23
N ILE A 43 0.13 -25.43 12.91
CA ILE A 43 -1.20 -25.93 12.54
C ILE A 43 -2.26 -24.86 12.79
N GLU A 44 -2.20 -24.15 13.93
CA GLU A 44 -3.10 -23.02 14.19
C GLU A 44 -3.02 -21.97 13.06
N MET A 45 -1.80 -21.55 12.68
CA MET A 45 -1.58 -20.61 11.57
C MET A 45 -2.12 -21.16 10.24
N SER A 46 -1.93 -22.44 9.95
CA SER A 46 -2.39 -23.08 8.72
C SER A 46 -3.90 -23.01 8.49
N TYR A 47 -4.70 -22.98 9.55
CA TYR A 47 -6.16 -22.79 9.47
C TYR A 47 -6.53 -21.32 9.17
N LYS A 48 -5.70 -20.36 9.54
CA LYS A 48 -5.95 -18.93 9.33
C LYS A 48 -5.54 -18.46 7.95
N LEU A 49 -4.40 -18.90 7.42
CA LEU A 49 -3.84 -18.41 6.18
C LEU A 49 -4.78 -18.47 4.97
N PRO A 50 -5.50 -19.58 4.69
CA PRO A 50 -6.46 -19.60 3.57
C PRO A 50 -7.62 -18.62 3.77
N GLN A 51 -8.09 -18.40 4.99
CA GLN A 51 -9.14 -17.45 5.28
C GLN A 51 -8.67 -16.02 5.09
N LEU A 52 -7.44 -15.70 5.52
CA LEU A 52 -6.82 -14.40 5.32
C LEU A 52 -6.64 -14.10 3.82
N GLN A 53 -6.12 -15.06 3.05
CA GLN A 53 -5.98 -14.92 1.60
C GLN A 53 -7.32 -14.69 0.89
N ASN A 54 -8.38 -15.34 1.35
CA ASN A 54 -9.74 -15.22 0.80
C ASN A 54 -10.43 -13.88 1.14
N LEU A 55 -9.82 -13.02 1.95
CA LEU A 55 -10.31 -11.65 2.16
C LEU A 55 -10.06 -10.73 0.95
N THR A 56 -9.34 -11.20 -0.05
CA THR A 56 -9.11 -10.47 -1.30
C THR A 56 -10.42 -10.23 -2.05
N LEU A 57 -10.70 -8.97 -2.36
CA LEU A 57 -11.80 -8.50 -3.21
C LEU A 57 -11.18 -7.85 -4.46
N TYR A 58 -10.71 -8.70 -5.38
CA TYR A 58 -9.89 -8.26 -6.52
C TYR A 58 -10.59 -7.20 -7.38
N ASP A 59 -11.87 -7.40 -7.68
CA ASP A 59 -12.68 -6.49 -8.49
C ASP A 59 -12.88 -5.11 -7.83
N GLU A 60 -12.81 -5.06 -6.51
CA GLU A 60 -12.86 -3.82 -5.73
C GLU A 60 -11.49 -3.20 -5.49
N GLY A 61 -10.42 -3.84 -5.96
CA GLY A 61 -9.04 -3.40 -5.82
C GLY A 61 -8.44 -3.60 -4.43
N LEU A 62 -9.07 -4.45 -3.60
CA LEU A 62 -8.54 -4.90 -2.31
C LEU A 62 -7.84 -6.25 -2.49
N THR A 63 -6.57 -6.31 -2.08
CA THR A 63 -5.77 -7.54 -2.13
C THR A 63 -5.10 -7.80 -0.79
N VAL A 64 -5.10 -9.06 -0.37
CA VAL A 64 -4.37 -9.59 0.78
C VAL A 64 -3.46 -10.69 0.28
N SER A 65 -2.16 -10.53 0.49
CA SER A 65 -1.15 -11.49 0.03
C SER A 65 -0.31 -11.97 1.21
N VAL A 66 -0.32 -13.25 1.48
CA VAL A 66 0.60 -13.86 2.45
C VAL A 66 1.97 -13.99 1.80
N GLY A 67 2.88 -13.05 2.15
CA GLY A 67 4.23 -12.97 1.54
C GLY A 67 5.29 -13.80 2.25
N VAL A 68 5.17 -13.94 3.58
CA VAL A 68 6.14 -14.64 4.40
C VAL A 68 5.44 -15.53 5.41
N ILE A 69 5.99 -16.74 5.64
CA ILE A 69 5.64 -17.61 6.76
C ILE A 69 6.91 -18.23 7.33
N LYS A 70 7.03 -18.25 8.67
CA LYS A 70 8.15 -18.85 9.41
C LYS A 70 7.61 -19.54 10.67
N GLY A 71 8.10 -20.75 10.96
CA GLY A 71 7.70 -21.46 12.19
C GLY A 71 8.47 -22.76 12.38
N GLY A 72 8.57 -23.17 13.66
CA GLY A 72 9.28 -24.37 14.07
C GLY A 72 10.80 -24.27 13.98
N MET A 73 11.50 -25.20 14.63
CA MET A 73 12.97 -25.30 14.60
C MET A 73 13.44 -26.68 14.14
N VAL A 74 12.81 -27.74 14.62
CA VAL A 74 13.18 -29.13 14.32
C VAL A 74 11.92 -29.98 14.19
N SER A 75 12.01 -31.04 13.37
CA SER A 75 10.84 -31.88 13.03
C SER A 75 10.29 -32.72 14.20
N ASN A 76 11.09 -32.99 15.23
CA ASN A 76 10.73 -33.81 16.39
C ASN A 76 10.25 -32.98 17.60
N ALA A 77 9.96 -31.68 17.42
CA ALA A 77 9.36 -30.81 18.42
C ALA A 77 8.03 -30.25 17.89
N VAL A 78 7.02 -30.16 18.75
CA VAL A 78 5.80 -29.38 18.48
C VAL A 78 6.18 -27.90 18.48
N PRO A 79 5.93 -27.15 17.39
CA PRO A 79 6.34 -25.75 17.33
C PRO A 79 5.44 -24.86 18.22
N ASP A 80 6.07 -24.02 19.00
CA ASP A 80 5.45 -23.06 19.93
C ASP A 80 5.26 -21.67 19.34
N ILE A 81 5.83 -21.40 18.16
CA ILE A 81 5.67 -20.12 17.49
C ILE A 81 5.54 -20.31 15.96
N CYS A 82 4.65 -19.52 15.36
CA CYS A 82 4.55 -19.36 13.92
C CYS A 82 4.24 -17.90 13.59
N TYR A 83 4.97 -17.34 12.63
CA TYR A 83 4.87 -15.97 12.18
C TYR A 83 4.51 -15.91 10.71
N ALA A 84 3.66 -14.94 10.33
CA ALA A 84 3.34 -14.63 8.94
C ALA A 84 3.34 -13.10 8.71
N GLU A 85 3.76 -12.69 7.51
CA GLU A 85 3.66 -11.31 7.02
C GLU A 85 2.74 -11.28 5.81
N LEU A 86 1.80 -10.33 5.83
CA LEU A 86 0.85 -10.08 4.75
C LEU A 86 1.07 -8.68 4.20
N ASP A 87 1.10 -8.55 2.86
CA ASP A 87 0.93 -7.26 2.16
C ASP A 87 -0.56 -7.06 1.88
N VAL A 88 -1.09 -5.92 2.30
CA VAL A 88 -2.49 -5.54 2.09
C VAL A 88 -2.54 -4.26 1.27
N ARG A 89 -3.26 -4.28 0.14
CA ARG A 89 -3.42 -3.11 -0.75
C ARG A 89 -4.89 -2.87 -1.04
N TYR A 90 -5.31 -1.59 -1.10
CA TYR A 90 -6.69 -1.21 -1.33
C TYR A 90 -6.81 0.10 -2.12
N LYS A 91 -7.88 0.22 -2.92
CA LYS A 91 -8.19 1.41 -3.72
C LYS A 91 -9.04 2.44 -2.98
N LYS A 92 -9.85 2.01 -2.00
CA LYS A 92 -10.80 2.86 -1.30
C LYS A 92 -10.38 3.09 0.15
N LEU A 93 -10.62 4.29 0.67
CA LEU A 93 -10.35 4.65 2.07
C LEU A 93 -11.10 3.74 3.05
N GLU A 94 -12.37 3.45 2.77
CA GLU A 94 -13.21 2.57 3.61
C GLU A 94 -12.65 1.16 3.77
N HIS A 95 -11.88 0.68 2.80
CA HIS A 95 -11.28 -0.65 2.85
C HIS A 95 -10.16 -0.78 3.90
N MET A 96 -9.56 0.33 4.35
CA MET A 96 -8.50 0.29 5.35
C MET A 96 -9.02 -0.26 6.70
N GLU A 97 -10.09 0.33 7.21
CA GLU A 97 -10.68 -0.13 8.47
C GLU A 97 -11.41 -1.47 8.30
N TYR A 98 -12.14 -1.64 7.21
CA TYR A 98 -12.82 -2.88 6.88
C TYR A 98 -11.88 -4.08 6.91
N ILE A 99 -10.74 -4.01 6.21
CA ILE A 99 -9.83 -5.15 6.12
C ILE A 99 -9.10 -5.43 7.44
N GLN A 100 -8.75 -4.38 8.20
CA GLN A 100 -8.18 -4.55 9.54
C GLN A 100 -9.14 -5.30 10.47
N GLN A 101 -10.42 -4.93 10.43
CA GLN A 101 -11.45 -5.62 11.20
C GLN A 101 -11.57 -7.09 10.76
N LYS A 102 -11.63 -7.37 9.45
CA LYS A 102 -11.74 -8.73 8.92
C LYS A 102 -10.54 -9.61 9.29
N ILE A 103 -9.34 -9.08 9.23
CA ILE A 103 -8.14 -9.79 9.67
C ILE A 103 -8.22 -10.12 11.16
N ARG A 104 -8.62 -9.17 12.01
CA ARG A 104 -8.82 -9.43 13.45
C ARG A 104 -9.88 -10.50 13.71
N GLU A 105 -11.00 -10.49 12.97
CA GLU A 105 -12.06 -11.51 13.08
C GLU A 105 -11.53 -12.92 12.77
N VAL A 106 -10.74 -13.08 11.71
CA VAL A 106 -10.10 -14.36 11.37
C VAL A 106 -9.11 -14.78 12.45
N CYS A 107 -8.28 -13.85 12.93
CA CYS A 107 -7.23 -14.13 13.91
C CYS A 107 -7.77 -14.42 15.32
N ALA A 108 -8.92 -13.87 15.68
CA ALA A 108 -9.58 -14.10 16.97
C ALA A 108 -10.10 -15.54 17.13
N LYS A 109 -10.31 -16.26 16.03
CA LYS A 109 -10.77 -17.64 16.08
C LYS A 109 -9.61 -18.58 16.43
N THR A 110 -9.78 -19.39 17.47
CA THR A 110 -8.82 -20.41 17.90
C THR A 110 -9.24 -21.79 17.38
N TYR A 111 -8.34 -22.49 16.71
CA TYR A 111 -8.54 -23.85 16.17
C TYR A 111 -7.82 -24.90 17.00
N ILE A 112 -6.67 -24.56 17.57
CA ILE A 112 -5.91 -25.40 18.48
C ILE A 112 -6.04 -24.80 19.87
N GLU A 113 -6.80 -25.45 20.74
CA GLU A 113 -7.03 -25.01 22.13
C GLU A 113 -5.70 -24.77 22.85
N GLY A 114 -5.58 -23.61 23.51
CA GLY A 114 -4.39 -23.21 24.24
C GLY A 114 -3.33 -22.49 23.39
N THR A 115 -3.64 -22.15 22.11
CA THR A 115 -2.86 -21.18 21.34
C THR A 115 -3.42 -19.78 21.49
N THR A 116 -2.57 -18.76 21.25
CA THR A 116 -2.96 -17.36 21.15
C THR A 116 -2.44 -16.75 19.85
N THR A 117 -3.11 -15.70 19.34
CA THR A 117 -2.73 -15.04 18.10
C THR A 117 -2.64 -13.53 18.33
N GLU A 118 -1.54 -12.94 17.96
CA GLU A 118 -1.30 -11.50 17.96
C GLU A 118 -1.33 -10.98 16.52
N VAL A 119 -1.87 -9.76 16.34
CA VAL A 119 -1.97 -9.07 15.04
C VAL A 119 -1.45 -7.66 15.19
N GLU A 120 -0.48 -7.29 14.37
CA GLU A 120 0.07 -5.95 14.28
C GLU A 120 -0.09 -5.42 12.86
N PHE A 121 -0.62 -4.20 12.73
CA PHE A 121 -0.67 -3.48 11.44
C PHE A 121 0.45 -2.46 11.42
N VAL A 122 1.34 -2.59 10.42
CA VAL A 122 2.54 -1.76 10.30
C VAL A 122 2.36 -0.75 9.19
N ALA A 123 2.66 0.52 9.50
CA ALA A 123 2.66 1.65 8.57
C ALA A 123 1.39 1.75 7.68
N PRO A 124 0.17 1.73 8.25
CA PRO A 124 -1.04 1.86 7.44
C PRO A 124 -1.05 3.21 6.75
N MET A 125 -1.19 3.19 5.42
CA MET A 125 -1.24 4.37 4.58
C MET A 125 -2.58 4.42 3.85
N PRO A 126 -3.36 5.52 3.92
CA PRO A 126 -4.66 5.63 3.27
C PRO A 126 -4.55 5.49 1.75
N ALA A 127 -5.65 5.12 1.10
CA ALA A 127 -5.74 5.22 -0.35
C ALA A 127 -5.74 6.68 -0.80
N PHE A 128 -5.10 6.95 -1.91
CA PHE A 128 -5.24 8.17 -2.67
C PHE A 128 -6.25 7.89 -3.79
N GLU A 129 -7.53 8.15 -3.51
CA GLU A 129 -8.60 7.88 -4.45
C GLU A 129 -8.53 8.82 -5.65
N GLU A 130 -8.81 8.29 -6.83
CA GLU A 130 -8.99 9.09 -8.04
C GLU A 130 -10.32 9.82 -7.99
N THR A 131 -10.28 11.15 -8.08
CA THR A 131 -11.47 12.02 -7.99
C THR A 131 -11.52 13.01 -9.15
N GLU A 132 -12.71 13.54 -9.42
CA GLU A 132 -12.87 14.64 -10.40
C GLU A 132 -12.01 15.86 -10.06
N ALA A 133 -11.86 16.16 -8.76
CA ALA A 133 -11.02 17.27 -8.30
C ALA A 133 -9.53 17.07 -8.65
N ASN A 134 -9.04 15.82 -8.63
CA ASN A 134 -7.68 15.50 -9.04
C ASN A 134 -7.48 15.69 -10.55
N HIS A 135 -8.48 15.31 -11.36
CA HIS A 135 -8.47 15.56 -12.80
C HIS A 135 -8.50 17.05 -13.14
N LYS A 136 -9.34 17.84 -12.47
CA LYS A 136 -9.35 19.30 -12.62
C LYS A 136 -8.00 19.93 -12.27
N LEU A 137 -7.34 19.44 -11.22
CA LEU A 137 -5.99 19.89 -10.89
C LEU A 137 -4.97 19.50 -11.97
N LEU A 138 -5.09 18.31 -12.56
CA LEU A 138 -4.25 17.89 -13.68
C LEU A 138 -4.48 18.78 -14.91
N ASP A 139 -5.73 19.12 -15.24
CA ASP A 139 -6.07 20.01 -16.36
C ASP A 139 -5.47 21.39 -16.16
N TYR A 140 -5.52 21.93 -14.93
CA TYR A 140 -4.83 23.15 -14.58
C TYR A 140 -3.32 23.05 -14.78
N ILE A 141 -2.66 22.00 -14.28
CA ILE A 141 -1.23 21.77 -14.46
C ILE A 141 -0.88 21.72 -15.95
N ASN A 142 -1.69 21.04 -16.77
CA ASN A 142 -1.52 20.96 -18.22
C ASN A 142 -1.69 22.32 -18.89
N SER A 143 -2.64 23.14 -18.44
CA SER A 143 -2.84 24.50 -18.96
C SER A 143 -1.62 25.41 -18.70
N VAL A 144 -1.00 25.27 -17.53
CA VAL A 144 0.24 25.98 -17.18
C VAL A 144 1.43 25.44 -18.00
N ALA A 145 1.57 24.12 -18.13
CA ALA A 145 2.62 23.48 -18.92
C ALA A 145 2.62 23.93 -20.39
N ALA A 146 1.42 24.09 -20.97
CA ALA A 146 1.25 24.58 -22.34
C ALA A 146 1.80 25.99 -22.57
N LYS A 147 1.78 26.87 -21.56
CA LYS A 147 2.37 28.24 -21.66
C LYS A 147 3.89 28.19 -21.90
N PHE A 148 4.56 27.10 -21.52
CA PHE A 148 5.97 26.86 -21.73
C PHE A 148 6.26 25.94 -22.93
N GLY A 149 5.23 25.59 -23.71
CA GLY A 149 5.36 24.69 -24.86
C GLY A 149 5.62 23.22 -24.49
N TYR A 150 5.29 22.80 -23.27
CA TYR A 150 5.43 21.41 -22.85
C TYR A 150 4.18 20.59 -23.18
N PRO A 151 4.34 19.31 -23.54
CA PRO A 151 3.21 18.44 -23.82
C PRO A 151 2.38 18.21 -22.57
N ALA A 152 1.07 18.01 -22.77
CA ALA A 152 0.16 17.61 -21.70
C ALA A 152 0.58 16.26 -21.10
N SER A 153 0.33 16.11 -19.81
CA SER A 153 0.49 14.86 -19.08
C SER A 153 -0.86 14.13 -19.03
N GLU A 154 -0.82 12.82 -19.22
CA GLU A 154 -2.00 11.97 -19.11
C GLU A 154 -2.20 11.50 -17.65
N PRO A 155 -3.44 11.31 -17.20
CA PRO A 155 -3.72 10.78 -15.87
C PRO A 155 -3.34 9.30 -15.79
N ILE A 156 -2.84 8.87 -14.61
CA ILE A 156 -2.61 7.45 -14.34
C ILE A 156 -2.94 7.12 -12.89
N TYR A 157 -3.47 5.91 -12.69
CA TYR A 157 -3.63 5.28 -11.39
C TYR A 157 -2.51 4.26 -11.16
N VAL A 158 -1.85 4.27 -10.00
CA VAL A 158 -0.72 3.38 -9.71
C VAL A 158 -0.89 2.59 -8.41
N GLY A 159 -0.27 1.40 -8.36
CA GLY A 159 -0.36 0.49 -7.20
C GLY A 159 0.57 0.83 -6.03
N GLY A 160 1.61 1.64 -6.25
CA GLY A 160 2.58 2.03 -5.22
C GLY A 160 2.07 3.16 -4.34
N MET A 161 2.39 3.10 -3.05
CA MET A 161 2.04 4.14 -2.05
C MET A 161 2.94 5.37 -2.19
N SER A 162 2.47 6.52 -1.69
CA SER A 162 3.27 7.74 -1.50
C SER A 162 2.59 8.68 -0.51
N ASP A 163 3.34 9.66 0.01
CA ASP A 163 2.82 10.67 0.94
C ASP A 163 1.66 11.52 0.37
N ALA A 164 1.49 11.55 -0.95
CA ALA A 164 0.33 12.16 -1.60
C ALA A 164 -1.01 11.59 -1.09
N SER A 165 -0.99 10.32 -0.63
CA SER A 165 -2.15 9.65 -0.06
C SER A 165 -2.73 10.36 1.17
N TYR A 166 -1.88 10.98 2.00
CA TYR A 166 -2.35 11.72 3.18
C TYR A 166 -3.16 12.96 2.80
N PHE A 167 -2.75 13.68 1.76
CA PHE A 167 -3.50 14.85 1.27
C PHE A 167 -4.79 14.43 0.57
N GLY A 168 -4.70 13.44 -0.32
CA GLY A 168 -5.86 12.91 -1.03
C GLY A 168 -6.93 12.34 -0.10
N SER A 169 -6.53 11.67 0.98
CA SER A 169 -7.47 11.11 1.98
C SER A 169 -8.24 12.18 2.77
N LEU A 170 -7.73 13.42 2.80
CA LEU A 170 -8.41 14.58 3.40
C LEU A 170 -9.34 15.32 2.40
N GLY A 171 -9.50 14.79 1.18
CA GLY A 171 -10.30 15.42 0.14
C GLY A 171 -9.61 16.61 -0.54
N ILE A 172 -8.32 16.84 -0.31
CA ILE A 172 -7.55 17.91 -0.95
C ILE A 172 -7.22 17.47 -2.38
N PRO A 173 -7.58 18.28 -3.42
CA PRO A 173 -7.18 17.99 -4.80
C PRO A 173 -5.67 17.75 -4.89
N THR A 174 -5.27 16.59 -5.36
CA THR A 174 -3.87 16.17 -5.32
C THR A 174 -3.46 15.52 -6.65
N VAL A 175 -2.27 15.86 -7.13
CA VAL A 175 -1.60 15.21 -8.24
C VAL A 175 -0.19 14.83 -7.80
N CYS A 176 0.22 13.60 -8.08
CA CYS A 176 1.51 13.06 -7.68
C CYS A 176 2.42 12.80 -8.89
N SER A 177 3.68 12.40 -8.66
CA SER A 177 4.69 12.15 -9.71
C SER A 177 5.15 13.41 -10.47
N MET A 178 5.13 14.55 -9.79
CA MET A 178 5.59 15.84 -10.32
C MET A 178 7.12 16.04 -10.30
N GLY A 179 7.88 15.10 -9.76
CA GLY A 179 9.35 15.16 -9.74
C GLY A 179 9.99 14.86 -11.10
N GLY A 180 11.32 14.87 -11.13
CA GLY A 180 12.08 14.53 -12.36
C GLY A 180 11.74 13.14 -12.87
N GLN A 181 11.63 12.99 -14.19
CA GLN A 181 11.36 11.71 -14.85
C GLN A 181 12.54 10.77 -14.68
N GLY A 182 12.28 9.56 -14.21
CA GLY A 182 13.32 8.59 -13.91
C GLY A 182 12.87 7.15 -14.10
N SER A 183 13.82 6.24 -13.95
CA SER A 183 13.62 4.81 -14.00
C SER A 183 14.53 4.07 -13.03
N GLY A 184 14.26 2.76 -12.82
CA GLY A 184 15.09 1.92 -11.97
C GLY A 184 14.92 2.19 -10.47
N ALA A 185 13.81 2.77 -10.02
CA ALA A 185 13.54 3.05 -8.62
C ALA A 185 13.81 1.82 -7.73
N HIS A 186 14.43 2.04 -6.56
CA HIS A 186 14.85 1.02 -5.60
C HIS A 186 15.95 0.06 -6.11
N THR A 187 16.66 0.40 -7.18
CA THR A 187 17.80 -0.37 -7.69
C THR A 187 19.08 0.47 -7.77
N LYS A 188 20.23 -0.18 -7.97
CA LYS A 188 21.52 0.51 -8.20
C LYS A 188 21.57 1.22 -9.56
N GLN A 189 20.63 0.96 -10.46
CA GLN A 189 20.49 1.57 -11.78
C GLN A 189 19.51 2.74 -11.77
N GLU A 190 19.06 3.19 -10.60
CA GLU A 190 18.15 4.33 -10.48
C GLU A 190 18.78 5.58 -11.11
N CYS A 191 18.03 6.20 -12.01
CA CYS A 191 18.46 7.40 -12.71
C CYS A 191 17.29 8.36 -12.97
N ALA A 192 17.61 9.65 -13.14
CA ALA A 192 16.64 10.68 -13.50
C ALA A 192 17.19 11.61 -14.57
N SER A 193 16.30 12.13 -15.43
CA SER A 193 16.62 13.12 -16.44
C SER A 193 16.74 14.50 -15.79
N VAL A 194 17.90 15.14 -15.93
CA VAL A 194 18.17 16.49 -15.42
C VAL A 194 17.23 17.51 -16.09
N ASP A 195 17.05 17.41 -17.41
CA ASP A 195 16.16 18.32 -18.16
C ASP A 195 14.71 18.21 -17.68
N SER A 196 14.25 16.99 -17.42
CA SER A 196 12.88 16.79 -16.90
C SER A 196 12.70 17.36 -15.50
N PHE A 197 13.75 17.29 -14.67
CA PHE A 197 13.74 17.88 -13.34
C PHE A 197 13.50 19.39 -13.38
N PHE A 198 14.26 20.13 -14.20
CA PHE A 198 14.07 21.57 -14.36
C PHE A 198 12.71 21.93 -14.95
N ARG A 199 12.25 21.17 -15.96
CA ARG A 199 10.93 21.34 -16.56
C ARG A 199 9.81 21.20 -15.54
N ARG A 200 9.82 20.10 -14.79
CA ARG A 200 8.81 19.81 -13.76
C ARG A 200 8.82 20.83 -12.63
N TRP A 201 10.02 21.26 -12.23
CA TRP A 201 10.17 22.30 -11.22
C TRP A 201 9.59 23.64 -11.70
N MET A 202 9.87 24.06 -12.92
CA MET A 202 9.30 25.30 -13.50
C MET A 202 7.77 25.26 -13.55
N ILE A 203 7.19 24.14 -13.99
CA ILE A 203 5.73 23.97 -14.01
C ILE A 203 5.17 24.08 -12.58
N ALA A 204 5.76 23.42 -11.60
CA ALA A 204 5.29 23.45 -10.23
C ALA A 204 5.33 24.85 -9.61
N VAL A 205 6.41 25.61 -9.86
CA VAL A 205 6.55 27.01 -9.43
C VAL A 205 5.50 27.89 -10.11
N ALA A 206 5.33 27.77 -11.42
CA ALA A 206 4.33 28.54 -12.16
C ALA A 206 2.90 28.23 -11.69
N CYS A 207 2.57 26.95 -11.43
CA CYS A 207 1.29 26.57 -10.83
C CYS A 207 1.06 27.24 -9.47
N ALA A 208 2.10 27.29 -8.63
CA ALA A 208 2.00 27.95 -7.34
C ALA A 208 1.82 29.48 -7.45
N MET A 209 2.47 30.11 -8.41
CA MET A 209 2.35 31.56 -8.65
C MET A 209 0.99 31.96 -9.24
N GLU A 210 0.39 31.09 -10.04
CA GLU A 210 -0.89 31.32 -10.72
C GLU A 210 -2.06 30.58 -10.00
N LEU A 211 -1.93 30.26 -8.71
CA LEU A 211 -2.91 29.48 -7.96
C LEU A 211 -4.32 30.11 -7.96
N GLN A 212 -4.41 31.43 -8.09
CA GLN A 212 -5.68 32.13 -8.20
C GLN A 212 -6.44 31.69 -9.47
N ASP A 213 -5.75 31.47 -10.58
CA ASP A 213 -6.34 30.98 -11.84
C ASP A 213 -6.98 29.60 -11.65
N TYR A 214 -6.39 28.74 -10.81
CA TYR A 214 -6.97 27.43 -10.49
C TYR A 214 -8.32 27.59 -9.79
N THR A 215 -8.38 28.41 -8.73
CA THR A 215 -9.60 28.63 -7.95
C THR A 215 -10.75 29.22 -8.79
N GLU A 216 -10.43 30.07 -9.76
CA GLU A 216 -11.43 30.74 -10.59
C GLU A 216 -11.97 29.86 -11.73
N LYS A 217 -11.13 28.94 -12.28
CA LYS A 217 -11.45 28.23 -13.53
C LYS A 217 -11.66 26.73 -13.35
N PHE A 218 -11.06 26.12 -12.32
CA PHE A 218 -10.99 24.65 -12.18
C PHE A 218 -11.54 24.12 -10.84
N ALA A 219 -11.65 24.93 -9.79
CA ALA A 219 -12.15 24.50 -8.48
C ALA A 219 -13.66 24.29 -8.42
#